data_b3ed8637d84396ebe88575f6fcac872c
#
_entry.id   b3ed8637d84396ebe88575f6fcac872c
#
_cell.length_a   1.000
_cell.length_b   1.000
_cell.length_c   1.000
_cell.angle_alpha   90.00
_cell.angle_beta   90.00
_cell.angle_gamma   90.00
#
_symmetry.space_group_name_H-M   'P 1'
#
loop_
_entity.id
_entity.type
_entity.pdbx_description
1 polymer ?
#
loop_
_entity_poly.entity_id
_entity_poly.type
_entity_poly.pdbx_seq_one_letter_code
_entity_poly.pdbx_strand_id
1 'polypeptide(L)'
;MDSPDKTLVARRGRPRKFLAPSRAITLTLPDHVIEALGALDPDLSRAIVRLTQPELARRPHPPAELARYGQRAVIVVNPTRTLEQWTGISLVPLPDGRALISFERPRSIAEVELTISDAIADHRLSRTDHATFKAIEEILRAARRSKDVTLQQRSIIVLETRRRPRTNGSKPARRGRTAPAKTSA
;
A
#
# COMPACT_ATOMS: atom_id res chain seq x y z
N MET A 1 -49.58 -32.04 -5.58
CA MET A 1 -49.12 -31.17 -6.69
C MET A 1 -47.91 -30.45 -6.19
N ASP A 2 -46.75 -31.07 -6.43
CA ASP A 2 -45.45 -30.59 -6.02
C ASP A 2 -44.96 -29.51 -6.97
N SER A 3 -44.63 -28.34 -6.44
CA SER A 3 -43.93 -27.29 -7.17
C SER A 3 -42.41 -27.47 -6.97
N PRO A 4 -41.62 -27.62 -8.02
CA PRO A 4 -40.18 -27.74 -7.86
C PRO A 4 -39.55 -26.37 -7.51
N ASP A 5 -38.90 -26.37 -6.37
CA ASP A 5 -38.00 -25.34 -5.89
C ASP A 5 -36.90 -25.02 -6.96
N LYS A 6 -37.01 -23.86 -7.60
CA LYS A 6 -36.00 -23.36 -8.52
C LYS A 6 -34.86 -22.74 -7.69
N THR A 7 -33.95 -23.58 -7.26
CA THR A 7 -32.65 -23.14 -6.73
C THR A 7 -31.92 -22.30 -7.80
N LEU A 8 -31.97 -20.99 -7.64
CA LEU A 8 -31.20 -20.03 -8.44
C LEU A 8 -29.70 -20.24 -8.16
N VAL A 9 -29.06 -21.08 -8.99
CA VAL A 9 -27.60 -21.21 -9.02
C VAL A 9 -27.03 -19.84 -9.39
N ALA A 10 -26.50 -19.13 -8.40
CA ALA A 10 -25.80 -17.88 -8.61
C ALA A 10 -24.65 -18.13 -9.61
N ARG A 11 -24.79 -17.60 -10.84
CA ARG A 11 -23.71 -17.63 -11.84
C ARG A 11 -22.50 -16.93 -11.24
N ARG A 12 -21.48 -17.69 -10.89
CA ARG A 12 -20.17 -17.15 -10.51
C ARG A 12 -19.66 -16.33 -11.68
N GLY A 13 -19.66 -15.01 -11.52
CA GLY A 13 -19.07 -14.10 -12.52
C GLY A 13 -17.59 -14.41 -12.72
N ARG A 14 -17.04 -13.97 -13.88
CA ARG A 14 -15.61 -14.13 -14.18
C ARG A 14 -14.76 -13.59 -13.02
N PRO A 15 -13.72 -14.32 -12.55
CA PRO A 15 -12.84 -13.85 -11.49
C PRO A 15 -12.29 -12.45 -11.82
N ARG A 16 -12.22 -11.60 -10.81
CA ARG A 16 -11.65 -10.25 -10.98
C ARG A 16 -10.18 -10.36 -11.35
N LYS A 17 -9.78 -9.68 -12.42
CA LYS A 17 -8.41 -9.66 -12.92
C LYS A 17 -7.46 -8.90 -11.99
N PHE A 18 -7.97 -7.87 -11.33
CA PHE A 18 -7.24 -7.01 -10.39
C PHE A 18 -7.94 -7.00 -9.02
N LEU A 19 -7.17 -6.91 -7.94
CA LEU A 19 -7.69 -6.77 -6.59
C LEU A 19 -8.35 -5.39 -6.37
N ALA A 20 -7.80 -4.35 -7.01
CA ALA A 20 -8.37 -3.01 -6.97
C ALA A 20 -9.62 -2.90 -7.86
N PRO A 21 -10.55 -1.98 -7.54
CA PRO A 21 -11.67 -1.65 -8.40
C PRO A 21 -11.19 -1.35 -9.82
N SER A 22 -11.76 -2.02 -10.82
CA SER A 22 -11.34 -1.90 -12.20
C SER A 22 -12.54 -1.85 -13.14
N ARG A 23 -12.37 -1.14 -14.26
CA ARG A 23 -13.37 -1.06 -15.34
C ARG A 23 -12.75 -1.45 -16.67
N ALA A 24 -13.53 -2.03 -17.56
CA ALA A 24 -13.10 -2.29 -18.91
C ALA A 24 -13.01 -0.96 -19.69
N ILE A 25 -11.92 -0.82 -20.47
CA ILE A 25 -11.72 0.28 -21.41
C ILE A 25 -11.24 -0.31 -22.73
N THR A 26 -11.55 0.35 -23.84
CA THR A 26 -11.04 0.01 -25.16
C THR A 26 -9.96 1.02 -25.53
N LEU A 27 -8.81 0.51 -25.98
CA LEU A 27 -7.68 1.33 -26.42
C LEU A 27 -7.29 0.93 -27.84
N THR A 28 -6.97 1.91 -28.67
CA THR A 28 -6.31 1.70 -29.95
C THR A 28 -4.83 2.04 -29.77
N LEU A 29 -3.97 1.07 -30.02
CA LEU A 29 -2.53 1.20 -29.85
C LEU A 29 -1.83 0.83 -31.17
N PRO A 30 -0.70 1.48 -31.51
CA PRO A 30 0.14 1.08 -32.64
C PRO A 30 0.70 -0.35 -32.43
N ASP A 31 0.90 -1.10 -33.51
CA ASP A 31 1.34 -2.51 -33.45
C ASP A 31 2.66 -2.69 -32.68
N HIS A 32 3.65 -1.84 -32.92
CA HIS A 32 4.94 -1.90 -32.21
C HIS A 32 4.79 -1.71 -30.68
N VAL A 33 3.77 -0.95 -30.23
CA VAL A 33 3.46 -0.78 -28.80
C VAL A 33 2.81 -2.05 -28.23
N ILE A 34 1.93 -2.69 -29.01
CA ILE A 34 1.29 -3.95 -28.64
C ILE A 34 2.35 -5.04 -28.48
N GLU A 35 3.29 -5.15 -29.43
CA GLU A 35 4.41 -6.09 -29.36
C GLU A 35 5.30 -5.84 -28.13
N ALA A 36 5.67 -4.60 -27.88
CA ALA A 36 6.47 -4.22 -26.72
C ALA A 36 5.76 -4.54 -25.39
N LEU A 37 4.45 -4.28 -25.29
CA LEU A 37 3.65 -4.65 -24.12
C LEU A 37 3.56 -6.17 -23.94
N GLY A 38 3.36 -6.91 -25.03
CA GLY A 38 3.30 -8.38 -25.03
C GLY A 38 4.62 -9.04 -24.58
N ALA A 39 5.75 -8.40 -24.85
CA ALA A 39 7.06 -8.84 -24.35
C ALA A 39 7.22 -8.65 -22.83
N LEU A 40 6.51 -7.68 -22.23
CA LEU A 40 6.55 -7.41 -20.79
C LEU A 40 5.61 -8.33 -20.00
N ASP A 41 4.42 -8.60 -20.54
CA ASP A 41 3.42 -9.49 -19.94
C ASP A 41 2.46 -9.95 -21.04
N PRO A 42 2.16 -11.26 -21.16
CA PRO A 42 1.16 -11.77 -22.11
C PRO A 42 -0.21 -11.12 -21.97
N ASP A 43 -0.53 -10.60 -20.80
CA ASP A 43 -1.72 -9.84 -20.51
C ASP A 43 -1.46 -8.33 -20.64
N LEU A 44 -1.89 -7.73 -21.76
CA LEU A 44 -1.69 -6.31 -22.05
C LEU A 44 -2.17 -5.38 -20.92
N SER A 45 -3.25 -5.72 -20.22
CA SER A 45 -3.73 -4.90 -19.12
C SER A 45 -2.76 -4.92 -17.93
N ARG A 46 -2.13 -6.07 -17.67
CA ARG A 46 -1.09 -6.19 -16.63
C ARG A 46 0.18 -5.47 -17.05
N ALA A 47 0.58 -5.60 -18.32
CA ALA A 47 1.72 -4.88 -18.88
C ALA A 47 1.55 -3.36 -18.70
N ILE A 48 0.38 -2.82 -19.06
CA ILE A 48 0.07 -1.39 -18.89
C ILE A 48 0.13 -0.98 -17.43
N VAL A 49 -0.52 -1.72 -16.53
CA VAL A 49 -0.49 -1.43 -15.09
C VAL A 49 0.94 -1.44 -14.56
N ARG A 50 1.76 -2.43 -14.94
CA ARG A 50 3.15 -2.53 -14.54
C ARG A 50 4.00 -1.35 -14.99
N LEU A 51 3.79 -0.86 -16.21
CA LEU A 51 4.51 0.31 -16.73
C LEU A 51 4.05 1.61 -16.09
N THR A 52 2.77 1.73 -15.74
CA THR A 52 2.24 2.96 -15.14
C THR A 52 2.48 3.06 -13.64
N GLN A 53 2.74 1.95 -12.95
CA GLN A 53 3.01 1.95 -11.49
C GLN A 53 4.14 2.90 -11.06
N PRO A 54 5.31 2.97 -11.74
CA PRO A 54 6.36 3.92 -11.36
C PRO A 54 5.91 5.38 -11.49
N GLU A 55 5.13 5.72 -12.51
CA GLU A 55 4.59 7.07 -12.72
C GLU A 55 3.51 7.42 -11.69
N LEU A 56 2.67 6.46 -11.32
CA LEU A 56 1.70 6.64 -10.25
C LEU A 56 2.38 6.84 -8.90
N ALA A 57 3.45 6.09 -8.63
CA ALA A 57 4.26 6.25 -7.41
C ALA A 57 5.02 7.60 -7.35
N ARG A 58 5.32 8.21 -8.51
CA ARG A 58 5.97 9.54 -8.59
C ARG A 58 5.00 10.70 -8.40
N ARG A 59 3.68 10.47 -8.55
CA ARG A 59 2.70 11.54 -8.31
C ARG A 59 2.69 11.89 -6.83
N PRO A 60 2.74 13.19 -6.48
CA PRO A 60 2.62 13.58 -5.10
C PRO A 60 1.25 13.12 -4.57
N HIS A 61 1.27 12.17 -3.65
CA HIS A 61 0.06 11.79 -2.94
C HIS A 61 -0.35 12.91 -1.98
N PRO A 62 -1.66 13.13 -1.76
CA PRO A 62 -2.09 14.04 -0.72
C PRO A 62 -1.52 13.57 0.64
N PRO A 63 -1.27 14.49 1.58
CA PRO A 63 -0.69 14.15 2.89
C PRO A 63 -1.49 13.09 3.64
N ALA A 64 -2.82 13.11 3.49
CA ALA A 64 -3.74 12.06 3.93
C ALA A 64 -4.91 11.94 2.97
N GLU A 65 -5.45 10.75 2.80
CA GLU A 65 -6.63 10.51 1.97
C GLU A 65 -7.44 9.30 2.46
N LEU A 66 -8.68 9.19 1.98
CA LEU A 66 -9.53 8.03 2.20
C LEU A 66 -9.37 7.04 1.03
N ALA A 67 -8.67 5.94 1.28
CA ALA A 67 -8.61 4.82 0.33
C ALA A 67 -9.86 3.94 0.48
N ARG A 68 -10.65 3.81 -0.60
CA ARG A 68 -11.92 3.08 -0.59
C ARG A 68 -11.76 1.61 -0.97
N TYR A 69 -12.44 0.74 -0.21
CA TYR A 69 -12.52 -0.70 -0.44
C TYR A 69 -13.99 -1.16 -0.39
N GLY A 70 -14.65 -1.16 -1.53
CA GLY A 70 -16.08 -1.41 -1.62
C GLY A 70 -16.88 -0.36 -0.86
N GLN A 71 -17.63 -0.78 0.16
CA GLN A 71 -18.44 0.12 1.02
C GLN A 71 -17.64 0.69 2.21
N ARG A 72 -16.36 0.42 2.31
CA ARG A 72 -15.50 0.86 3.42
C ARG A 72 -14.39 1.75 2.89
N ALA A 73 -13.85 2.58 3.77
CA ALA A 73 -12.66 3.36 3.51
C ALA A 73 -11.73 3.31 4.72
N VAL A 74 -10.45 3.49 4.47
CA VAL A 74 -9.41 3.61 5.50
C VAL A 74 -8.62 4.89 5.25
N ILE A 75 -8.09 5.47 6.32
CA ILE A 75 -7.24 6.65 6.22
C ILE A 75 -5.82 6.18 5.88
N VAL A 76 -5.30 6.66 4.76
CA VAL A 76 -3.93 6.43 4.30
C VAL A 76 -3.19 7.75 4.36
N VAL A 77 -1.97 7.73 4.86
CA VAL A 77 -1.16 8.93 5.09
C VAL A 77 0.25 8.76 4.51
N ASN A 78 0.91 9.87 4.27
CA ASN A 78 2.36 9.87 4.11
C ASN A 78 2.99 9.66 5.49
N PRO A 79 3.80 8.59 5.70
CA PRO A 79 4.32 8.24 7.01
C PRO A 79 5.31 9.29 7.50
N THR A 80 5.12 9.79 8.72
CA THR A 80 6.07 10.65 9.40
C THR A 80 6.28 10.17 10.83
N ARG A 81 7.51 10.23 11.33
CA ARG A 81 7.83 9.87 12.73
C ARG A 81 7.10 10.78 13.72
N THR A 82 6.93 12.04 13.37
CA THR A 82 6.22 13.03 14.18
C THR A 82 4.77 12.59 14.43
N LEU A 83 4.10 12.03 13.41
CA LEU A 83 2.73 11.57 13.53
C LEU A 83 2.60 10.45 14.56
N GLU A 84 3.50 9.45 14.54
CA GLU A 84 3.51 8.36 15.53
C GLU A 84 3.84 8.86 16.94
N GLN A 85 4.90 9.68 17.06
CA GLN A 85 5.39 10.14 18.36
C GLN A 85 4.39 11.05 19.09
N TRP A 86 3.70 11.92 18.37
CA TRP A 86 2.83 12.89 18.99
C TRP A 86 1.42 12.39 19.22
N THR A 87 0.94 11.50 18.37
CA THR A 87 -0.43 10.99 18.48
C THR A 87 -0.52 9.60 19.09
N GLY A 88 0.60 8.85 19.16
CA GLY A 88 0.62 7.47 19.61
C GLY A 88 -0.16 6.52 18.70
N ILE A 89 -0.37 6.90 17.44
CA ILE A 89 -0.86 6.00 16.40
C ILE A 89 0.31 5.16 15.86
N SER A 90 0.00 3.99 15.33
CA SER A 90 0.95 3.15 14.61
C SER A 90 0.70 3.26 13.11
N LEU A 91 1.77 3.25 12.34
CA LEU A 91 1.70 3.34 10.88
C LEU A 91 2.06 1.98 10.27
N VAL A 92 1.10 1.37 9.56
CA VAL A 92 1.32 0.13 8.82
C VAL A 92 1.72 0.46 7.39
N PRO A 93 2.99 0.18 6.99
CA PRO A 93 3.51 0.57 5.70
C PRO A 93 2.80 -0.13 4.55
N LEU A 94 2.59 0.60 3.45
CA LEU A 94 2.03 0.11 2.20
C LEU A 94 3.14 0.01 1.12
N PRO A 95 2.95 -0.83 0.09
CA PRO A 95 3.94 -1.01 -0.97
C PRO A 95 4.27 0.26 -1.78
N ASP A 96 3.37 1.23 -1.78
CA ASP A 96 3.51 2.51 -2.50
C ASP A 96 4.22 3.61 -1.67
N GLY A 97 4.75 3.26 -0.49
CA GLY A 97 5.46 4.17 0.40
C GLY A 97 4.56 4.97 1.34
N ARG A 98 3.25 4.79 1.27
CA ARG A 98 2.28 5.34 2.23
C ARG A 98 2.08 4.40 3.41
N ALA A 99 1.23 4.79 4.35
CA ALA A 99 0.89 3.95 5.50
C ALA A 99 -0.59 4.05 5.87
N LEU A 100 -1.13 2.97 6.41
CA LEU A 100 -2.42 2.96 7.09
C LEU A 100 -2.26 3.43 8.53
N ILE A 101 -3.23 4.22 8.99
CA ILE A 101 -3.33 4.53 10.42
C ILE A 101 -3.88 3.31 11.16
N SER A 102 -3.17 2.90 12.20
CA SER A 102 -3.54 1.82 13.11
C SER A 102 -3.31 2.25 14.57
N PHE A 103 -3.72 1.41 15.50
CA PHE A 103 -3.55 1.64 16.94
C PHE A 103 -3.06 0.35 17.61
N GLU A 104 -1.97 0.43 18.34
CA GLU A 104 -1.47 -0.70 19.14
C GLU A 104 -2.35 -0.98 20.37
N ARG A 105 -2.98 0.08 20.89
CA ARG A 105 -3.89 0.00 22.04
C ARG A 105 -5.25 0.61 21.67
N PRO A 106 -6.34 0.11 22.23
CA PRO A 106 -7.64 0.72 22.06
C PRO A 106 -7.60 2.19 22.50
N ARG A 107 -7.90 3.09 21.58
CA ARG A 107 -8.04 4.53 21.83
C ARG A 107 -9.36 5.02 21.25
N SER A 108 -9.99 5.98 21.88
CA SER A 108 -11.18 6.58 21.29
C SER A 108 -10.77 7.48 20.12
N ILE A 109 -11.63 7.54 19.09
CA ILE A 109 -11.42 8.43 17.94
C ILE A 109 -11.38 9.89 18.43
N ALA A 110 -12.14 10.23 19.48
CA ALA A 110 -12.13 11.55 20.08
C ALA A 110 -10.80 11.95 20.70
N GLU A 111 -10.12 11.02 21.38
CA GLU A 111 -8.76 11.27 21.91
C GLU A 111 -7.75 11.51 20.79
N VAL A 112 -7.86 10.76 19.69
CA VAL A 112 -6.99 10.94 18.51
C VAL A 112 -7.22 12.32 17.89
N GLU A 113 -8.47 12.73 17.72
CA GLU A 113 -8.82 14.06 17.20
C GLU A 113 -8.29 15.17 18.08
N LEU A 114 -8.44 15.04 19.40
CA LEU A 114 -7.92 16.03 20.35
C LEU A 114 -6.39 16.14 20.22
N THR A 115 -5.69 14.99 20.24
CA THR A 115 -4.22 14.97 20.10
C THR A 115 -3.75 15.58 18.77
N ILE A 116 -4.49 15.34 17.67
CA ILE A 116 -4.20 15.92 16.36
C ILE A 116 -4.43 17.45 16.39
N SER A 117 -5.52 17.89 16.99
CA SER A 117 -5.86 19.32 17.12
C SER A 117 -4.80 20.06 17.94
N ASP A 118 -4.37 19.48 19.07
CA ASP A 118 -3.30 20.02 19.92
C ASP A 118 -1.97 20.12 19.15
N ALA A 119 -1.64 19.06 18.38
CA ALA A 119 -0.44 19.04 17.55
C ALA A 119 -0.45 20.13 16.46
N ILE A 120 -1.59 20.37 15.83
CA ILE A 120 -1.75 21.44 14.82
C ILE A 120 -1.53 22.82 15.44
N ALA A 121 -1.96 23.03 16.68
CA ALA A 121 -1.74 24.28 17.41
C ALA A 121 -0.29 24.51 17.83
N ASP A 122 0.55 23.44 17.83
CA ASP A 122 1.96 23.54 18.17
C ASP A 122 2.79 24.03 16.96
N HIS A 123 3.41 25.19 17.12
CA HIS A 123 4.23 25.83 16.08
C HIS A 123 5.56 25.11 15.76
N ARG A 124 5.88 24.00 16.46
CA ARG A 124 7.09 23.21 16.24
C ARG A 124 6.94 22.19 15.11
N LEU A 125 5.73 21.98 14.59
CA LEU A 125 5.51 21.10 13.45
C LEU A 125 6.20 21.62 12.18
N SER A 126 6.85 20.69 11.44
CA SER A 126 7.32 20.99 10.11
C SER A 126 6.12 21.30 9.18
N ARG A 127 6.35 22.02 8.09
CA ARG A 127 5.29 22.34 7.11
C ARG A 127 4.63 21.07 6.56
N THR A 128 5.41 20.00 6.33
CA THR A 128 4.92 18.72 5.82
C THR A 128 4.08 17.99 6.86
N ASP A 129 4.56 17.93 8.12
CA ASP A 129 3.81 17.32 9.21
C ASP A 129 2.50 18.04 9.45
N HIS A 130 2.54 19.39 9.54
CA HIS A 130 1.34 20.21 9.71
C HIS A 130 0.30 19.92 8.61
N ALA A 131 0.72 19.79 7.34
CA ALA A 131 -0.19 19.45 6.25
C ALA A 131 -0.81 18.05 6.43
N THR A 132 -0.04 17.07 6.93
CA THR A 132 -0.52 15.73 7.20
C THR A 132 -1.54 15.70 8.35
N PHE A 133 -1.21 16.34 9.46
CA PHE A 133 -2.12 16.44 10.61
C PHE A 133 -3.43 17.12 10.23
N LYS A 134 -3.33 18.24 9.51
CA LYS A 134 -4.50 19.01 9.05
C LYS A 134 -5.38 18.18 8.10
N ALA A 135 -4.79 17.43 7.17
CA ALA A 135 -5.55 16.57 6.27
C ALA A 135 -6.27 15.44 7.02
N ILE A 136 -5.65 14.84 8.04
CA ILE A 136 -6.30 13.83 8.90
C ILE A 136 -7.47 14.46 9.66
N GLU A 137 -7.26 15.63 10.28
CA GLU A 137 -8.32 16.36 11.00
C GLU A 137 -9.52 16.66 10.11
N GLU A 138 -9.28 17.12 8.88
CA GLU A 138 -10.34 17.40 7.90
C GLU A 138 -11.13 16.14 7.53
N ILE A 139 -10.45 15.00 7.35
CA ILE A 139 -11.10 13.71 7.08
C ILE A 139 -11.99 13.28 8.24
N LEU A 140 -11.47 13.32 9.47
CA LEU A 140 -12.23 12.94 10.66
C LEU A 140 -13.43 13.88 10.88
N ARG A 141 -13.23 15.18 10.73
CA ARG A 141 -14.29 16.18 10.82
C ARG A 141 -15.38 16.01 9.76
N ALA A 142 -14.99 15.71 8.50
CA ALA A 142 -15.92 15.42 7.42
C ALA A 142 -16.74 14.15 7.70
N ALA A 143 -16.09 13.10 8.19
CA ALA A 143 -16.76 11.84 8.54
C ALA A 143 -17.78 12.03 9.68
N ARG A 144 -17.47 12.83 10.70
CA ARG A 144 -18.43 13.13 11.79
C ARG A 144 -19.66 13.92 11.34
N ARG A 145 -19.49 14.80 10.37
CA ARG A 145 -20.60 15.61 9.83
C ARG A 145 -21.49 14.84 8.87
N SER A 146 -20.99 13.74 8.32
CA SER A 146 -21.75 12.90 7.40
C SER A 146 -22.71 12.01 8.17
N LYS A 147 -23.98 11.99 7.75
CA LYS A 147 -24.99 11.06 8.28
C LYS A 147 -24.83 9.65 7.72
N ASP A 148 -24.12 9.53 6.60
CA ASP A 148 -23.96 8.26 5.86
C ASP A 148 -22.67 7.53 6.19
N VAL A 149 -21.82 8.10 7.06
CA VAL A 149 -20.52 7.54 7.42
C VAL A 149 -20.46 7.27 8.92
N THR A 150 -20.09 6.07 9.31
CA THR A 150 -19.80 5.70 10.69
C THR A 150 -18.31 5.47 10.85
N LEU A 151 -17.66 6.23 11.73
CA LEU A 151 -16.27 6.02 12.11
C LEU A 151 -16.16 4.82 13.04
N GLN A 152 -15.38 3.82 12.67
CA GLN A 152 -15.14 2.61 13.46
C GLN A 152 -13.65 2.30 13.50
N GLN A 153 -13.14 2.07 14.69
CA GLN A 153 -11.83 1.47 14.88
C GLN A 153 -11.93 -0.04 14.62
N ARG A 154 -10.99 -0.56 13.84
CA ARG A 154 -10.88 -1.99 13.53
C ARG A 154 -9.44 -2.44 13.69
N SER A 155 -9.24 -3.63 14.24
CA SER A 155 -7.94 -4.30 14.25
C SER A 155 -7.66 -4.93 12.90
N ILE A 156 -6.40 -4.88 12.47
CA ILE A 156 -5.91 -5.55 11.25
C ILE A 156 -4.85 -6.57 11.63
N ILE A 157 -4.78 -7.68 10.89
CA ILE A 157 -3.71 -8.67 11.03
C ILE A 157 -2.67 -8.35 9.95
N VAL A 158 -1.44 -8.08 10.38
CA VAL A 158 -0.31 -7.81 9.49
C VAL A 158 0.58 -9.04 9.44
N LEU A 159 0.84 -9.53 8.23
CA LEU A 159 1.79 -10.61 7.99
C LEU A 159 3.09 -10.02 7.46
N GLU A 160 4.14 -10.06 8.28
CA GLU A 160 5.46 -9.59 7.89
C GLU A 160 6.35 -10.76 7.47
N THR A 161 6.93 -10.66 6.29
CA THR A 161 7.93 -11.63 5.83
C THR A 161 9.26 -11.32 6.49
N ARG A 162 9.77 -12.20 7.34
CA ARG A 162 11.13 -12.08 7.88
C ARG A 162 12.12 -12.07 6.72
N ARG A 163 12.79 -10.95 6.48
CA ARG A 163 13.93 -10.90 5.57
C ARG A 163 14.98 -11.87 6.09
N ARG A 164 15.24 -12.95 5.35
CA ARG A 164 16.42 -13.78 5.63
C ARG A 164 17.66 -12.88 5.51
N PRO A 165 18.54 -12.84 6.53
CA PRO A 165 19.80 -12.11 6.40
C PRO A 165 20.52 -12.67 5.16
N ARG A 166 20.92 -11.78 4.25
CA ARG A 166 21.80 -12.17 3.13
C ARG A 166 23.08 -12.68 3.75
N THR A 167 23.26 -14.00 3.76
CA THR A 167 24.56 -14.59 4.04
C THR A 167 25.50 -14.07 2.95
N ASN A 168 26.40 -13.15 3.31
CA ASN A 168 27.50 -12.77 2.46
C ASN A 168 28.25 -14.05 2.09
N GLY A 169 28.10 -14.48 0.83
CA GLY A 169 28.79 -15.62 0.30
C GLY A 169 30.30 -15.47 0.55
N SER A 170 30.81 -16.35 1.36
CA SER A 170 32.23 -16.53 1.58
C SER A 170 32.92 -16.65 0.23
N LYS A 171 33.79 -15.70 -0.05
CA LYS A 171 34.69 -15.71 -1.22
C LYS A 171 35.43 -17.04 -1.23
N PRO A 172 35.40 -17.86 -2.28
CA PRO A 172 36.15 -19.13 -2.31
C PRO A 172 37.65 -18.80 -2.22
N ALA A 173 38.29 -19.42 -1.24
CA ALA A 173 39.73 -19.33 -1.06
C ALA A 173 40.44 -19.80 -2.36
N ARG A 174 41.24 -18.92 -2.91
CA ARG A 174 42.11 -19.14 -4.07
C ARG A 174 43.12 -20.23 -3.68
N ARG A 175 42.90 -21.47 -4.11
CA ARG A 175 43.87 -22.56 -3.98
C ARG A 175 45.16 -22.15 -4.69
N GLY A 176 46.25 -22.06 -3.91
CA GLY A 176 47.60 -21.78 -4.37
C GLY A 176 48.04 -22.86 -5.38
N ARG A 177 48.49 -22.40 -6.49
CA ARG A 177 49.15 -23.18 -7.56
C ARG A 177 50.54 -23.53 -7.06
N THR A 178 50.79 -24.79 -6.70
CA THR A 178 52.12 -25.34 -6.45
C THR A 178 52.85 -25.43 -7.77
N ALA A 179 53.99 -24.76 -7.88
CA ALA A 179 54.92 -24.88 -9.01
C ALA A 179 55.68 -26.25 -8.96
N PRO A 180 55.96 -26.88 -10.11
CA PRO A 180 56.78 -28.08 -10.13
C PRO A 180 58.26 -27.76 -9.96
N ALA A 181 58.94 -28.56 -9.15
CA ALA A 181 60.38 -28.54 -8.95
C ALA A 181 61.09 -28.95 -10.22
N LYS A 182 62.10 -28.16 -10.64
CA LYS A 182 63.09 -28.56 -11.68
C LYS A 182 64.12 -29.44 -11.02
N THR A 183 64.21 -30.68 -11.47
CA THR A 183 65.32 -31.60 -11.25
C THR A 183 66.39 -31.28 -12.29
N SER A 184 67.60 -30.94 -11.84
CA SER A 184 68.82 -30.92 -12.69
C SER A 184 69.68 -32.11 -12.30
N ALA A 185 70.05 -32.87 -13.30
CA ALA A 185 71.23 -33.70 -13.32
C ALA A 185 72.27 -33.07 -14.19
#